data_a2ed4898a59b28b997927562f7223a79
#
_entry.id   a2ed4898a59b28b997927562f7223a79
#
_cell.length_a   1.000
_cell.length_b   1.000
_cell.length_c   1.000
_cell.angle_alpha   90.00
_cell.angle_beta   90.00
_cell.angle_gamma   90.00
#
_symmetry.space_group_name_H-M   'P 1'
#
loop_
_entity.id
_entity.type
_entity.pdbx_description
1 polymer ?
#
loop_
_entity_poly.entity_id
_entity_poly.type
_entity_poly.pdbx_seq_one_letter_code
_entity_poly.pdbx_strand_id
1 'polypeptide(L)' 'MIREERRNMIDFIAKIGDFHKQELLYMTDAEVEHIYNRTYYLFQEAVE' A
#
# COMPACT_ATOMS: atom_id res chain seq x y z
N MET A 1 13.36 4.65 1.76
CA MET A 1 12.47 3.64 2.35
C MET A 1 13.21 2.31 2.50
N ILE A 2 13.07 1.66 3.63
CA ILE A 2 13.70 0.37 3.88
C ILE A 2 12.93 -0.71 3.11
N ARG A 3 13.65 -1.70 2.57
CA ARG A 3 13.04 -2.77 1.78
C ARG A 3 11.88 -3.44 2.54
N GLU A 4 12.08 -3.71 3.80
CA GLU A 4 11.09 -4.38 4.62
C GLU A 4 9.82 -3.53 4.78
N GLU A 5 9.98 -2.25 4.98
CA GLU A 5 8.85 -1.34 5.08
C GLU A 5 8.05 -1.28 3.77
N ARG A 6 8.78 -1.20 2.66
CA ARG A 6 8.15 -1.18 1.35
C ARG A 6 7.35 -2.45 1.11
N ARG A 7 7.92 -3.57 1.47
CA ARG A 7 7.26 -4.87 1.32
C ARG A 7 5.98 -4.93 2.16
N ASN A 8 6.06 -4.47 3.39
CA ASN A 8 4.90 -4.45 4.28
C ASN A 8 3.79 -3.56 3.74
N MET A 9 4.15 -2.41 3.19
CA MET A 9 3.19 -1.50 2.59
C MET A 9 2.51 -2.13 1.38
N ILE A 10 3.30 -2.77 0.52
CA ILE A 10 2.77 -3.44 -0.66
C ILE A 10 1.82 -4.56 -0.27
N ASP A 11 2.19 -5.36 0.71
CA ASP A 11 1.35 -6.44 1.18
C ASP A 11 0.02 -5.91 1.73
N PHE A 12 0.07 -4.82 2.47
CA PHE A 12 -1.12 -4.20 3.02
C PHE A 12 -2.04 -3.70 1.90
N ILE A 13 -1.48 -2.99 0.94
CA ILE A 13 -2.24 -2.43 -0.18
C ILE A 13 -2.89 -3.54 -1.01
N ALA A 14 -2.13 -4.59 -1.28
CA ALA A 14 -2.63 -5.71 -2.07
C ALA A 14 -3.74 -6.47 -1.34
N LYS A 15 -3.68 -6.48 -0.02
CA LYS A 15 -4.66 -7.20 0.79
C LYS A 15 -5.96 -6.41 0.95
N ILE A 16 -5.85 -5.12 1.18
CA ILE A 16 -7.00 -4.26 1.48
C ILE A 16 -7.54 -3.58 0.23
N GLY A 17 -6.64 -3.12 -0.65
CA GLY A 17 -7.04 -2.41 -1.86
C GLY A 17 -7.27 -3.35 -3.03
N ASP A 18 -7.59 -2.77 -4.18
CA ASP A 18 -7.86 -3.51 -5.41
C ASP A 18 -6.64 -3.62 -6.31
N PHE A 19 -5.46 -3.46 -5.75
CA PHE A 19 -4.22 -3.49 -6.51
C PHE A 19 -3.59 -4.87 -6.49
N HIS A 20 -3.02 -5.26 -7.62
CA HIS A 20 -2.23 -6.48 -7.70
C HIS A 20 -0.83 -6.19 -7.20
N LYS A 21 -0.28 -7.16 -6.48
CA LYS A 21 1.06 -7.02 -5.92
C LYS A 21 2.10 -6.71 -7.00
N GLN A 22 1.97 -7.31 -8.18
CA GLN A 22 2.89 -7.06 -9.28
C GLN A 22 2.87 -5.60 -9.72
N GLU A 23 1.72 -4.98 -9.77
CA GLU A 23 1.59 -3.58 -10.13
C GLU A 23 2.35 -2.70 -9.14
N LEU A 24 2.22 -3.01 -7.86
CA LEU A 24 2.87 -2.24 -6.81
C LEU A 24 4.38 -2.38 -6.85
N LEU A 25 4.88 -3.54 -7.27
CA LEU A 25 6.31 -3.77 -7.36
C LEU A 25 7.00 -2.90 -8.41
N TYR A 26 6.27 -2.45 -9.42
CA TYR A 26 6.81 -1.58 -10.46
C TYR A 26 6.74 -0.11 -10.13
N MET A 27 6.08 0.23 -9.04
CA MET A 27 5.93 1.63 -8.65
C MET A 27 7.13 2.14 -7.87
N THR A 28 7.31 3.46 -7.88
CA THR A 28 8.36 4.09 -7.06
C THR A 28 7.96 4.04 -5.60
N ASP A 29 8.94 4.25 -4.72
CA ASP A 29 8.67 4.29 -3.29
C ASP A 29 7.66 5.38 -2.95
N ALA A 30 7.76 6.53 -3.61
CA ALA A 30 6.84 7.63 -3.37
C ALA A 30 5.41 7.26 -3.73
N GLU A 31 5.23 6.55 -4.83
CA GLU A 31 3.92 6.12 -5.26
C GLU A 31 3.33 5.07 -4.31
N VAL A 32 4.15 4.12 -3.90
CA VAL A 32 3.73 3.09 -2.95
C VAL A 32 3.30 3.73 -1.64
N GLU A 33 4.08 4.68 -1.16
CA GLU A 33 3.77 5.37 0.08
C GLU A 33 2.47 6.17 -0.04
N HIS A 34 2.27 6.84 -1.16
CA HIS A 34 1.05 7.60 -1.39
C HIS A 34 -0.19 6.70 -1.37
N ILE A 35 -0.12 5.59 -2.10
CA ILE A 35 -1.24 4.64 -2.16
C ILE A 35 -1.46 4.00 -0.80
N TYR A 36 -0.38 3.68 -0.10
CA TYR A 36 -0.48 3.10 1.22
C TYR A 36 -1.24 4.01 2.18
N ASN A 37 -0.85 5.29 2.21
CA ASN A 37 -1.48 6.25 3.10
C ASN A 37 -2.97 6.41 2.78
N ARG A 38 -3.31 6.45 1.51
CA ARG A 38 -4.70 6.57 1.08
C ARG A 38 -5.50 5.32 1.46
N THR A 39 -4.94 4.17 1.20
CA THR A 39 -5.60 2.90 1.52
C THR A 39 -5.81 2.77 3.03
N TYR A 40 -4.81 3.14 3.79
CA TYR A 40 -4.89 3.09 5.24
C TYR A 40 -5.98 4.02 5.77
N TYR A 41 -6.06 5.22 5.22
CA TYR A 41 -7.07 6.18 5.61
C TYR A 41 -8.48 5.66 5.36
N LEU A 42 -8.70 5.10 4.18
CA LEU A 42 -10.00 4.54 3.83
C LEU A 42 -10.33 3.32 4.68
N PHE A 43 -9.33 2.53 5.00
CA PHE A 43 -9.51 1.36 5.85
C PHE A 43 -9.96 1.77 7.26
N GLN A 44 -9.35 2.81 7.80
CA GLN A 44 -9.72 3.29 9.12
C GLN A 44 -11.15 3.79 9.18
N GLU A 45 -11.58 4.49 8.15
CA GLU A 45 -12.96 4.98 8.09
C GLU A 45 -13.96 3.84 8.00
N ALA A 46 -13.60 2.80 7.28
CA ALA A 46 -14.48 1.66 7.11
C ALA A 46 -14.64 0.84 8.39
N VAL A 47 -13.67 0.93 9.29
CA VAL A 47 -13.69 0.15 10.53
C VAL A 47 -14.56 0.81 11.60
N GLU A 48 -14.79 2.09 11.48
CA GLU A 48 -15.72 2.76 12.38
C GLU A 48 -17.16 2.42 11.98
#